data_e063db7b8ed286c4d16a89d7c9109a92
#
_entry.id   e063db7b8ed286c4d16a89d7c9109a92
#
_cell.length_a   1.000
_cell.length_b   1.000
_cell.length_c   1.000
_cell.angle_alpha   90.00
_cell.angle_beta   90.00
_cell.angle_gamma   90.00
#
_symmetry.space_group_name_H-M   'P 1'
#
loop_
_entity.id
_entity.type
_entity.pdbx_description
1 polymer ?
#
loop_
_entity_poly.entity_id
_entity_poly.type
_entity_poly.pdbx_seq_one_letter_code
_entity_poly.pdbx_strand_id
1 'polypeptide(L)'
;MAHIKNMSNRAYISSSLKNKLSRFEMYRYSFIYAPTGYGKSKITKSFFKNYPGYTVLWIDAQSSREIFWENFCNAVKLFNVSLAESFKNIGFPDSDEDINAVINLLSIMNSEQSSALLVIDNFDNIFNDNMCRIFAASYLSTAVGLRYAFILRKITNQSIINLITKDDALGITKKDLAFSQEDIEDYFRLNEIILDKETSKKIYQKSLGWPYIVYLYMESFRNKITNNDILVSDKANTFIENNVWFELNNKEREFLANMSVFSSFNLKQCMKQAFLEEKECLNLLNSISLIDYDEHTRRYSFNPMFDNYILQVLSEMPTQNVRSITIRAANTNLDDGHYFEAMKLYSQSREYTKIYRSNISYEHIYPFVIKQNKDIFTDIANHYWDIEKNGHFEFSILICFSLLMFNERHMVDTLLTDIADDINKDTYLNESARNSYLAELQFVKAFTKYNNFELMIKDFNLISSYSKSPVNIIAGGFPFNYECPSVLMLYHRQAGALDKELAALEHYASDYYRITNG
;
A
#
# COMPACT_ATOMS: atom_id res chain seq x y z
N MET A 1 4.25 31.38 29.82
CA MET A 1 5.18 30.75 28.83
C MET A 1 5.89 29.48 29.35
N ALA A 2 6.17 29.30 30.61
CA ALA A 2 6.79 28.07 31.15
C ALA A 2 5.85 26.83 31.18
N HIS A 3 4.53 27.02 31.31
CA HIS A 3 3.55 25.91 31.29
C HIS A 3 3.38 25.28 29.91
N ILE A 4 3.57 26.04 28.82
CA ILE A 4 3.40 25.55 27.44
C ILE A 4 4.58 24.64 27.01
N LYS A 5 5.80 24.90 27.51
CA LYS A 5 6.98 24.06 27.24
C LYS A 5 6.94 22.68 27.91
N ASN A 6 6.20 22.51 28.98
CA ASN A 6 6.12 21.25 29.71
C ASN A 6 5.02 20.28 29.19
N MET A 7 4.01 20.76 28.45
CA MET A 7 2.97 19.89 27.88
C MET A 7 3.41 19.18 26.60
N SER A 8 4.33 19.79 25.81
CA SER A 8 4.83 19.20 24.56
C SER A 8 5.73 17.98 24.76
N ASN A 9 6.11 17.64 25.99
CA ASN A 9 7.05 16.55 26.28
C ASN A 9 6.38 15.24 26.78
N ARG A 10 5.06 15.22 27.01
CA ARG A 10 4.39 13.98 27.41
C ARG A 10 4.12 13.12 26.18
N ALA A 11 4.62 11.88 26.22
CA ALA A 11 4.24 10.89 25.21
C ALA A 11 2.78 10.50 25.43
N TYR A 12 1.99 10.46 24.37
CA TYR A 12 0.69 9.80 24.41
C TYR A 12 0.92 8.29 24.39
N ILE A 13 0.28 7.57 25.30
CA ILE A 13 0.31 6.11 25.38
C ILE A 13 -1.14 5.66 25.45
N SER A 14 -1.61 4.95 24.44
CA SER A 14 -2.98 4.43 24.42
C SER A 14 -3.21 3.45 25.59
N SER A 15 -4.45 3.29 26.00
CA SER A 15 -4.81 2.37 27.09
C SER A 15 -4.42 0.93 26.77
N SER A 16 -4.57 0.49 25.52
CA SER A 16 -4.18 -0.83 25.05
C SER A 16 -2.67 -1.04 25.14
N LEU A 17 -1.88 -0.08 24.67
CA LEU A 17 -0.43 -0.12 24.73
C LEU A 17 0.07 -0.08 26.17
N LYS A 18 -0.54 0.74 27.02
CA LYS A 18 -0.20 0.81 28.45
C LYS A 18 -0.42 -0.54 29.14
N ASN A 19 -1.56 -1.18 28.87
CA ASN A 19 -1.87 -2.52 29.40
C ASN A 19 -0.89 -3.58 28.88
N LYS A 20 -0.47 -3.49 27.62
CA LYS A 20 0.51 -4.41 27.05
C LYS A 20 1.90 -4.20 27.63
N LEU A 21 2.35 -2.95 27.76
CA LEU A 21 3.63 -2.59 28.37
C LEU A 21 3.72 -3.03 29.85
N SER A 22 2.62 -2.90 30.64
CA SER A 22 2.62 -3.30 32.04
C SER A 22 2.85 -4.80 32.24
N ARG A 23 2.66 -5.62 31.20
CA ARG A 23 2.93 -7.06 31.25
C ARG A 23 4.43 -7.40 31.20
N PHE A 24 5.33 -6.41 31.02
CA PHE A 24 6.77 -6.67 30.96
C PHE A 24 7.30 -7.41 32.20
N GLU A 25 6.66 -7.23 33.35
CA GLU A 25 7.00 -7.95 34.59
C GLU A 25 6.82 -9.47 34.49
N MET A 26 5.99 -9.93 33.56
CA MET A 26 5.74 -11.35 33.32
C MET A 26 6.80 -11.98 32.38
N TYR A 27 7.65 -11.15 31.77
CA TYR A 27 8.61 -11.58 30.75
C TYR A 27 10.01 -11.12 31.12
N ARG A 28 11.01 -11.89 30.76
CA ARG A 28 12.40 -11.52 30.93
C ARG A 28 12.86 -10.51 29.89
N TYR A 29 12.35 -10.68 28.67
CA TYR A 29 12.69 -9.82 27.53
C TYR A 29 11.48 -9.06 27.04
N SER A 30 11.68 -7.79 26.70
CA SER A 30 10.71 -6.98 25.99
C SER A 30 11.36 -6.43 24.72
N PHE A 31 10.76 -6.69 23.55
CA PHE A 31 11.23 -6.19 22.26
C PHE A 31 10.26 -5.15 21.75
N ILE A 32 10.71 -3.90 21.63
CA ILE A 32 9.94 -2.78 21.08
C ILE A 32 10.48 -2.48 19.69
N TYR A 33 9.78 -2.94 18.66
CA TYR A 33 10.26 -2.81 17.29
C TYR A 33 9.22 -2.23 16.34
N ALA A 34 9.61 -1.16 15.65
CA ALA A 34 8.83 -0.47 14.64
C ALA A 34 9.76 0.46 13.83
N PRO A 35 9.34 0.92 12.64
CA PRO A 35 10.06 1.94 11.89
C PRO A 35 10.37 3.19 12.70
N THR A 36 11.24 4.04 12.16
CA THR A 36 11.51 5.38 12.70
C THR A 36 10.21 6.20 12.72
N GLY A 37 10.05 7.07 13.72
CA GLY A 37 8.83 7.91 13.86
C GLY A 37 7.66 7.26 14.59
N TYR A 38 7.76 5.99 15.02
CA TYR A 38 6.72 5.33 15.83
C TYR A 38 6.80 5.63 17.33
N GLY A 39 7.71 6.49 17.75
CA GLY A 39 7.77 6.96 19.15
C GLY A 39 8.33 5.96 20.14
N LYS A 40 8.96 4.86 19.70
CA LYS A 40 9.51 3.77 20.54
C LYS A 40 10.24 4.28 21.79
N SER A 41 11.34 5.01 21.59
CA SER A 41 12.18 5.52 22.69
C SER A 41 11.40 6.48 23.60
N LYS A 42 10.56 7.36 23.03
CA LYS A 42 9.77 8.34 23.78
C LYS A 42 8.72 7.66 24.66
N ILE A 43 8.02 6.68 24.12
CA ILE A 43 7.00 5.89 24.83
C ILE A 43 7.65 5.07 25.94
N THR A 44 8.73 4.36 25.63
CA THR A 44 9.47 3.51 26.60
C THR A 44 10.03 4.34 27.74
N LYS A 45 10.69 5.50 27.42
CA LYS A 45 11.16 6.45 28.45
C LYS A 45 10.03 6.96 29.33
N SER A 46 8.88 7.33 28.73
CA SER A 46 7.74 7.86 29.46
C SER A 46 7.09 6.81 30.35
N PHE A 47 6.98 5.57 29.87
CA PHE A 47 6.34 4.47 30.61
C PHE A 47 7.21 4.01 31.80
N PHE A 48 8.50 3.78 31.57
CA PHE A 48 9.42 3.28 32.59
C PHE A 48 10.00 4.35 33.51
N LYS A 49 9.74 5.65 33.24
CA LYS A 49 10.22 6.73 34.10
C LYS A 49 9.66 6.54 35.51
N ASN A 50 10.55 6.28 36.48
CA ASN A 50 10.21 6.03 37.89
C ASN A 50 9.25 4.83 38.06
N TYR A 51 9.43 3.77 37.28
CA TYR A 51 8.61 2.56 37.42
C TYR A 51 8.85 1.90 38.80
N PRO A 52 7.79 1.67 39.59
CA PRO A 52 7.95 1.16 40.97
C PRO A 52 8.68 -0.20 40.98
N GLY A 53 9.61 -0.36 41.91
CA GLY A 53 10.31 -1.62 42.14
C GLY A 53 11.49 -1.92 41.20
N TYR A 54 11.77 -1.05 40.23
CA TYR A 54 12.88 -1.26 39.29
C TYR A 54 13.82 -0.06 39.23
N THR A 55 15.12 -0.33 39.23
CA THR A 55 16.13 0.64 38.80
C THR A 55 16.25 0.56 37.29
N VAL A 56 15.83 1.61 36.57
CA VAL A 56 15.83 1.64 35.10
C VAL A 56 17.18 2.13 34.59
N LEU A 57 17.92 1.27 33.91
CA LEU A 57 19.24 1.52 33.34
C LEU A 57 19.09 1.74 31.83
N TRP A 58 19.16 3.00 31.41
CA TRP A 58 18.97 3.37 30.01
C TRP A 58 20.30 3.51 29.29
N ILE A 59 20.46 2.79 28.18
CA ILE A 59 21.65 2.77 27.35
C ILE A 59 21.25 3.12 25.92
N ASP A 60 21.93 4.10 25.33
CA ASP A 60 21.77 4.45 23.92
C ASP A 60 22.93 3.87 23.10
N ALA A 61 22.58 3.05 22.11
CA ALA A 61 23.53 2.34 21.26
C ALA A 61 23.77 3.06 19.91
N GLN A 62 23.74 4.39 19.87
CA GLN A 62 23.93 5.18 18.63
C GLN A 62 25.36 5.22 18.12
N SER A 63 26.35 4.82 18.93
CA SER A 63 27.77 5.12 18.69
C SER A 63 28.61 3.85 18.48
N SER A 64 29.94 4.03 18.47
CA SER A 64 30.88 2.90 18.40
C SER A 64 30.67 1.90 19.55
N ARG A 65 31.25 0.70 19.41
CA ARG A 65 31.23 -0.35 20.44
C ARG A 65 31.81 0.14 21.77
N GLU A 66 32.88 0.95 21.71
CA GLU A 66 33.56 1.50 22.87
C GLU A 66 32.66 2.49 23.60
N ILE A 67 32.00 3.40 22.87
CA ILE A 67 31.09 4.38 23.47
C ILE A 67 29.86 3.69 24.04
N PHE A 68 29.34 2.69 23.34
CA PHE A 68 28.23 1.85 23.87
C PHE A 68 28.63 1.21 25.19
N TRP A 69 29.83 0.61 25.26
CA TRP A 69 30.30 -0.07 26.47
C TRP A 69 30.50 0.88 27.63
N GLU A 70 31.03 2.07 27.35
CA GLU A 70 31.14 3.12 28.35
C GLU A 70 29.77 3.57 28.89
N ASN A 71 28.79 3.77 27.98
CA ASN A 71 27.41 4.10 28.35
C ASN A 71 26.76 2.96 29.16
N PHE A 72 27.05 1.71 28.82
CA PHE A 72 26.60 0.56 29.58
C PHE A 72 27.15 0.56 31.00
N CYS A 73 28.48 0.71 31.16
CA CYS A 73 29.12 0.77 32.48
C CYS A 73 28.61 1.95 33.31
N ASN A 74 28.42 3.13 32.69
CA ASN A 74 27.86 4.30 33.36
C ASN A 74 26.42 4.09 33.82
N ALA A 75 25.61 3.38 33.04
CA ALA A 75 24.25 3.01 33.45
C ALA A 75 24.26 2.00 34.59
N VAL A 76 25.10 0.95 34.54
CA VAL A 76 25.25 -0.04 35.62
C VAL A 76 25.75 0.60 36.91
N LYS A 77 26.55 1.67 36.85
CA LYS A 77 27.01 2.42 38.04
C LYS A 77 25.88 2.98 38.88
N LEU A 78 24.72 3.29 38.26
CA LEU A 78 23.52 3.73 38.98
C LEU A 78 22.89 2.61 39.83
N PHE A 79 23.17 1.35 39.48
CA PHE A 79 22.69 0.19 40.19
C PHE A 79 23.72 -0.33 41.21
N ASN A 80 24.95 -0.57 40.76
CA ASN A 80 26.04 -1.07 41.59
C ASN A 80 27.39 -0.62 41.04
N VAL A 81 28.14 0.17 41.87
CA VAL A 81 29.42 0.77 41.47
C VAL A 81 30.49 -0.30 41.23
N SER A 82 30.57 -1.31 42.10
CA SER A 82 31.58 -2.38 41.99
C SER A 82 31.39 -3.22 40.73
N LEU A 83 30.12 -3.57 40.40
CA LEU A 83 29.83 -4.26 39.15
C LEU A 83 30.18 -3.42 37.92
N ALA A 84 29.93 -2.11 37.95
CA ALA A 84 30.27 -1.22 36.84
C ALA A 84 31.79 -1.17 36.59
N GLU A 85 32.60 -1.15 37.65
CA GLU A 85 34.06 -1.21 37.55
C GLU A 85 34.52 -2.55 36.96
N SER A 86 33.91 -3.66 37.40
CA SER A 86 34.20 -5.01 36.87
C SER A 86 33.89 -5.09 35.36
N PHE A 87 32.74 -4.59 34.91
CA PHE A 87 32.39 -4.52 33.48
C PHE A 87 33.37 -3.64 32.71
N LYS A 88 33.79 -2.49 33.28
CA LYS A 88 34.73 -1.57 32.66
C LYS A 88 36.11 -2.21 32.44
N ASN A 89 36.56 -3.03 33.37
CA ASN A 89 37.84 -3.75 33.28
C ASN A 89 37.85 -4.82 32.19
N ILE A 90 36.70 -5.44 31.87
CA ILE A 90 36.58 -6.40 30.77
C ILE A 90 36.65 -5.69 29.41
N GLY A 91 36.03 -4.51 29.29
CA GLY A 91 35.84 -3.84 28.01
C GLY A 91 34.72 -4.44 27.19
N PHE A 92 34.57 -4.02 25.93
CA PHE A 92 33.57 -4.60 25.02
C PHE A 92 33.93 -6.09 24.76
N PRO A 93 32.95 -7.03 24.92
CA PRO A 93 33.23 -8.46 24.90
C PRO A 93 33.42 -8.98 23.46
N ASP A 94 34.65 -9.07 23.01
CA ASP A 94 35.02 -9.60 21.68
C ASP A 94 35.51 -11.04 21.71
N SER A 95 36.07 -11.50 22.84
CA SER A 95 36.53 -12.91 23.03
C SER A 95 35.52 -13.77 23.78
N ASP A 96 35.63 -15.08 23.66
CA ASP A 96 34.80 -16.03 24.43
C ASP A 96 35.03 -15.89 25.94
N GLU A 97 36.23 -15.55 26.36
CA GLU A 97 36.57 -15.28 27.77
C GLU A 97 35.81 -14.05 28.28
N ASP A 98 35.82 -12.96 27.52
CA ASP A 98 35.12 -11.72 27.87
C ASP A 98 33.61 -11.95 27.92
N ILE A 99 33.05 -12.69 26.92
CA ILE A 99 31.63 -13.04 26.88
C ILE A 99 31.24 -13.80 28.15
N ASN A 100 32.01 -14.81 28.54
CA ASN A 100 31.72 -15.61 29.74
C ASN A 100 31.84 -14.76 31.01
N ALA A 101 32.84 -13.86 31.07
CA ALA A 101 33.00 -12.94 32.20
C ALA A 101 31.78 -11.99 32.32
N VAL A 102 31.32 -11.43 31.20
CA VAL A 102 30.11 -10.56 31.15
C VAL A 102 28.86 -11.35 31.57
N ILE A 103 28.67 -12.58 31.10
CA ILE A 103 27.54 -13.44 31.50
C ILE A 103 27.54 -13.68 33.01
N ASN A 104 28.71 -13.95 33.59
CA ASN A 104 28.85 -14.13 35.04
C ASN A 104 28.49 -12.86 35.82
N LEU A 105 28.93 -11.68 35.38
CA LEU A 105 28.59 -10.42 36.03
C LEU A 105 27.10 -10.09 35.90
N LEU A 106 26.47 -10.37 34.76
CA LEU A 106 25.01 -10.23 34.59
C LEU A 106 24.24 -11.20 35.49
N SER A 107 24.77 -12.40 35.72
CA SER A 107 24.19 -13.39 36.64
C SER A 107 24.26 -12.91 38.09
N ILE A 108 25.35 -12.26 38.50
CA ILE A 108 25.47 -11.62 39.82
C ILE A 108 24.44 -10.49 39.94
N MET A 109 24.38 -9.62 38.93
CA MET A 109 23.40 -8.54 38.89
C MET A 109 21.94 -9.04 38.96
N ASN A 110 21.65 -10.19 38.36
CA ASN A 110 20.32 -10.82 38.39
C ASN A 110 19.95 -11.42 39.77
N SER A 111 20.95 -11.75 40.58
CA SER A 111 20.76 -12.34 41.93
C SER A 111 20.70 -11.27 43.04
N GLU A 112 20.92 -10.01 42.72
CA GLU A 112 20.80 -8.90 43.67
C GLU A 112 19.37 -8.76 44.23
N GLN A 113 19.23 -8.25 45.43
CA GLN A 113 17.93 -8.02 46.06
C GLN A 113 17.08 -6.94 45.37
N SER A 114 17.74 -6.05 44.64
CA SER A 114 17.10 -4.96 43.90
C SER A 114 16.84 -5.38 42.45
N SER A 115 15.62 -5.16 41.97
CA SER A 115 15.31 -5.43 40.56
C SER A 115 15.81 -4.31 39.63
N ALA A 116 16.41 -4.68 38.50
CA ALA A 116 16.85 -3.76 37.47
C ALA A 116 16.16 -4.04 36.13
N LEU A 117 15.87 -2.95 35.38
CA LEU A 117 15.43 -3.01 33.99
C LEU A 117 16.48 -2.38 33.11
N LEU A 118 17.15 -3.19 32.30
CA LEU A 118 18.15 -2.75 31.34
C LEU A 118 17.46 -2.42 30.01
N VAL A 119 17.40 -1.14 29.65
CA VAL A 119 16.82 -0.68 28.39
C VAL A 119 17.93 -0.30 27.43
N ILE A 120 17.99 -0.99 26.28
CA ILE A 120 18.97 -0.71 25.22
C ILE A 120 18.23 -0.14 24.02
N ASP A 121 18.38 1.16 23.81
CA ASP A 121 17.81 1.89 22.70
C ASP A 121 18.74 1.83 21.48
N ASN A 122 18.16 1.71 20.27
CA ASN A 122 18.90 1.52 19.01
C ASN A 122 19.76 0.24 19.01
N PHE A 123 19.26 -0.84 19.60
CA PHE A 123 20.00 -2.09 19.76
C PHE A 123 20.50 -2.68 18.43
N ASP A 124 19.81 -2.40 17.34
CA ASP A 124 20.20 -2.79 15.98
C ASP A 124 21.57 -2.24 15.55
N ASN A 125 22.07 -1.15 16.15
CA ASN A 125 23.38 -0.57 15.81
C ASN A 125 24.59 -1.35 16.36
N ILE A 126 24.39 -2.09 17.44
CA ILE A 126 25.47 -2.85 18.12
C ILE A 126 25.26 -4.36 18.05
N PHE A 127 24.18 -4.76 17.39
CA PHE A 127 23.77 -6.14 17.34
C PHE A 127 24.80 -7.01 16.60
N ASN A 128 25.29 -8.04 17.26
CA ASN A 128 26.10 -9.10 16.71
C ASN A 128 25.81 -10.42 17.44
N ASP A 129 26.38 -11.53 16.94
CA ASP A 129 26.14 -12.84 17.53
C ASP A 129 26.65 -12.95 18.97
N ASN A 130 27.73 -12.25 19.33
CA ASN A 130 28.27 -12.24 20.69
C ASN A 130 27.28 -11.59 21.69
N MET A 131 26.68 -10.46 21.31
CA MET A 131 25.67 -9.79 22.13
C MET A 131 24.43 -10.67 22.29
N CYS A 132 24.02 -11.38 21.23
CA CYS A 132 22.95 -12.36 21.33
C CYS A 132 23.26 -13.50 22.29
N ARG A 133 24.48 -14.03 22.24
CA ARG A 133 24.93 -15.10 23.17
C ARG A 133 24.89 -14.62 24.62
N ILE A 134 25.35 -13.41 24.90
CA ILE A 134 25.32 -12.80 26.23
C ILE A 134 23.89 -12.72 26.77
N PHE A 135 22.97 -12.16 26.01
CA PHE A 135 21.58 -12.03 26.46
C PHE A 135 20.83 -13.36 26.48
N ALA A 136 21.11 -14.27 25.53
CA ALA A 136 20.52 -15.61 25.54
C ALA A 136 20.97 -16.45 26.74
N ALA A 137 22.21 -16.29 27.21
CA ALA A 137 22.70 -17.00 28.40
C ALA A 137 21.95 -16.58 29.67
N SER A 138 21.47 -15.34 29.73
CA SER A 138 20.64 -14.87 30.85
C SER A 138 19.33 -15.64 30.99
N TYR A 139 18.83 -16.29 29.92
CA TYR A 139 17.65 -17.14 29.95
C TYR A 139 17.81 -18.38 30.81
N LEU A 140 19.03 -18.87 30.95
CA LEU A 140 19.33 -20.08 31.74
C LEU A 140 19.31 -19.84 33.26
N SER A 141 19.30 -18.58 33.69
CA SER A 141 19.22 -18.23 35.12
C SER A 141 17.80 -18.34 35.63
N THR A 142 17.61 -18.96 36.77
CA THR A 142 16.31 -19.03 37.49
C THR A 142 15.97 -17.73 38.23
N ALA A 143 16.95 -16.85 38.46
CA ALA A 143 16.74 -15.57 39.10
C ALA A 143 16.04 -14.58 38.13
N VAL A 144 15.19 -13.70 38.63
CA VAL A 144 14.36 -12.78 37.86
C VAL A 144 14.54 -11.31 38.26
N GLY A 145 15.68 -10.98 38.90
CA GLY A 145 16.00 -9.61 39.32
C GLY A 145 16.33 -8.67 38.16
N LEU A 146 16.82 -9.20 37.04
CA LEU A 146 17.20 -8.42 35.87
C LEU A 146 16.27 -8.70 34.69
N ARG A 147 15.71 -7.64 34.12
CA ARG A 147 14.88 -7.67 32.92
C ARG A 147 15.48 -6.83 31.82
N TYR A 148 15.15 -7.13 30.57
CA TYR A 148 15.72 -6.48 29.39
C TYR A 148 14.60 -5.89 28.54
N ALA A 149 14.83 -4.67 28.03
CA ALA A 149 13.99 -4.05 27.02
C ALA A 149 14.87 -3.58 25.85
N PHE A 150 14.66 -4.17 24.68
CA PHE A 150 15.40 -3.86 23.45
C PHE A 150 14.53 -3.02 22.53
N ILE A 151 15.03 -1.87 22.12
CA ILE A 151 14.36 -0.98 21.18
C ILE A 151 15.09 -1.08 19.84
N LEU A 152 14.34 -1.44 18.78
CA LEU A 152 14.86 -1.79 17.46
C LEU A 152 14.06 -1.07 16.37
N ARG A 153 14.70 -0.78 15.26
CA ARG A 153 14.00 -0.28 14.05
C ARG A 153 13.49 -1.43 13.19
N LYS A 154 14.26 -2.49 13.08
CA LYS A 154 13.95 -3.68 12.29
C LYS A 154 14.51 -4.96 12.93
N ILE A 155 13.94 -6.09 12.57
CA ILE A 155 14.40 -7.42 13.00
C ILE A 155 14.94 -8.11 11.75
N THR A 156 16.27 -8.13 11.60
CA THR A 156 16.92 -8.69 10.40
C THR A 156 17.75 -9.94 10.70
N ASN A 157 17.99 -10.24 11.98
CA ASN A 157 18.87 -11.33 12.37
C ASN A 157 18.09 -12.51 12.97
N GLN A 158 18.40 -13.73 12.52
CA GLN A 158 17.79 -14.97 13.00
C GLN A 158 17.95 -15.17 14.52
N SER A 159 19.05 -14.70 15.10
CA SER A 159 19.31 -14.81 16.53
C SER A 159 18.35 -13.93 17.36
N ILE A 160 17.97 -12.73 16.86
CA ILE A 160 16.90 -11.92 17.49
C ILE A 160 15.55 -12.63 17.35
N ILE A 161 15.23 -13.15 16.16
CA ILE A 161 13.98 -13.88 15.94
C ILE A 161 13.86 -15.01 16.94
N ASN A 162 14.94 -15.76 17.13
CA ASN A 162 14.99 -16.86 18.09
C ASN A 162 14.80 -16.42 19.55
N LEU A 163 15.21 -15.18 19.90
CA LEU A 163 14.96 -14.62 21.22
C LEU A 163 13.51 -14.14 21.38
N ILE A 164 12.96 -13.51 20.33
CA ILE A 164 11.56 -12.99 20.35
C ILE A 164 10.54 -14.13 20.37
N THR A 165 10.84 -15.26 19.73
CA THR A 165 9.94 -16.42 19.67
C THR A 165 9.95 -17.29 20.92
N LYS A 166 10.79 -16.97 21.93
CA LYS A 166 10.74 -17.65 23.22
C LYS A 166 9.50 -17.25 24.02
N ASP A 167 8.96 -18.17 24.80
CA ASP A 167 7.78 -17.94 25.64
C ASP A 167 7.98 -16.84 26.71
N ASP A 168 9.23 -16.47 26.99
CA ASP A 168 9.62 -15.43 27.96
C ASP A 168 9.92 -14.07 27.31
N ALA A 169 9.34 -13.78 26.14
CA ALA A 169 9.54 -12.53 25.42
C ALA A 169 8.22 -11.79 25.13
N LEU A 170 8.16 -10.53 25.50
CA LEU A 170 7.07 -9.60 25.15
C LEU A 170 7.43 -8.84 23.88
N GLY A 171 6.64 -8.99 22.83
CA GLY A 171 6.77 -8.22 21.59
C GLY A 171 5.83 -7.01 21.56
N ILE A 172 6.38 -5.80 21.44
CA ILE A 172 5.63 -4.55 21.14
C ILE A 172 5.98 -4.15 19.71
N THR A 173 4.99 -4.19 18.84
CA THR A 173 5.18 -4.08 17.38
C THR A 173 4.74 -2.72 16.83
N LYS A 174 4.98 -2.48 15.55
CA LYS A 174 4.43 -1.36 14.80
C LYS A 174 2.90 -1.23 15.00
N LYS A 175 2.17 -2.34 14.99
CA LYS A 175 0.71 -2.34 15.17
C LYS A 175 0.29 -1.84 16.57
N ASP A 176 1.06 -2.15 17.60
CA ASP A 176 0.79 -1.70 18.97
C ASP A 176 1.10 -0.22 19.18
N LEU A 177 2.06 0.32 18.42
CA LEU A 177 2.52 1.71 18.51
C LEU A 177 1.76 2.66 17.59
N ALA A 178 1.09 2.14 16.56
CA ALA A 178 0.27 2.93 15.66
C ALA A 178 -0.98 3.45 16.39
N PHE A 179 -1.35 4.70 16.12
CA PHE A 179 -2.57 5.29 16.67
C PHE A 179 -3.80 4.78 15.92
N SER A 180 -4.80 4.32 16.63
CA SER A 180 -6.15 4.14 16.10
C SER A 180 -6.79 5.51 15.81
N GLN A 181 -7.94 5.54 15.14
CA GLN A 181 -8.68 6.79 14.97
C GLN A 181 -9.07 7.41 16.33
N GLU A 182 -9.45 6.60 17.33
CA GLU A 182 -9.75 7.05 18.68
C GLU A 182 -8.52 7.62 19.39
N ASP A 183 -7.36 6.97 19.24
CA ASP A 183 -6.09 7.48 19.78
C ASP A 183 -5.71 8.84 19.17
N ILE A 184 -6.00 9.08 17.88
CA ILE A 184 -5.79 10.38 17.24
C ILE A 184 -6.68 11.44 17.89
N GLU A 185 -7.98 11.15 18.09
CA GLU A 185 -8.91 12.07 18.76
C GLU A 185 -8.45 12.40 20.18
N ASP A 186 -8.03 11.38 20.94
CA ASP A 186 -7.54 11.56 22.31
C ASP A 186 -6.20 12.33 22.34
N TYR A 187 -5.30 12.05 21.43
CA TYR A 187 -4.02 12.77 21.32
C TYR A 187 -4.23 14.26 21.02
N PHE A 188 -5.16 14.58 20.10
CA PHE A 188 -5.51 15.96 19.79
C PHE A 188 -6.21 16.64 20.97
N ARG A 189 -7.10 15.95 21.67
CA ARG A 189 -7.77 16.45 22.88
C ARG A 189 -6.80 16.79 24.00
N LEU A 190 -5.75 15.95 24.20
CA LEU A 190 -4.66 16.23 25.15
C LEU A 190 -3.87 17.50 24.78
N ASN A 191 -3.91 17.91 23.52
CA ASN A 191 -3.30 19.14 23.02
C ASN A 191 -4.31 20.30 22.84
N GLU A 192 -5.49 20.19 23.50
CA GLU A 192 -6.55 21.21 23.53
C GLU A 192 -7.20 21.45 22.14
N ILE A 193 -7.13 20.47 21.25
CA ILE A 193 -7.74 20.50 19.92
C ILE A 193 -8.84 19.45 19.86
N ILE A 194 -10.04 19.86 19.46
CA ILE A 194 -11.18 18.96 19.26
C ILE A 194 -11.33 18.72 17.77
N LEU A 195 -11.23 17.44 17.36
CA LEU A 195 -11.46 17.01 15.99
C LEU A 195 -12.90 16.52 15.82
N ASP A 196 -13.50 16.79 14.67
CA ASP A 196 -14.67 16.05 14.21
C ASP A 196 -14.28 14.66 13.68
N LYS A 197 -15.26 13.76 13.58
CA LYS A 197 -15.03 12.36 13.16
C LYS A 197 -14.55 12.23 11.72
N GLU A 198 -14.93 13.15 10.84
CA GLU A 198 -14.52 13.11 9.43
C GLU A 198 -13.05 13.51 9.31
N THR A 199 -12.64 14.55 10.02
CA THR A 199 -11.24 15.00 10.06
C THR A 199 -10.33 13.94 10.69
N SER A 200 -10.74 13.33 11.82
CA SER A 200 -9.95 12.27 12.45
C SER A 200 -9.79 11.05 11.53
N LYS A 201 -10.84 10.68 10.80
CA LYS A 201 -10.81 9.62 9.79
C LYS A 201 -9.87 9.96 8.63
N LYS A 202 -9.88 11.20 8.12
CA LYS A 202 -8.97 11.66 7.06
C LYS A 202 -7.51 11.61 7.50
N ILE A 203 -7.21 12.06 8.72
CA ILE A 203 -5.86 11.99 9.29
C ILE A 203 -5.42 10.52 9.41
N TYR A 204 -6.29 9.63 9.92
CA TYR A 204 -5.99 8.22 10.02
C TYR A 204 -5.71 7.59 8.64
N GLN A 205 -6.54 7.85 7.63
CA GLN A 205 -6.36 7.33 6.28
C GLN A 205 -5.02 7.76 5.65
N LYS A 206 -4.58 9.00 5.90
CA LYS A 206 -3.30 9.52 5.37
C LYS A 206 -2.08 9.05 6.15
N SER A 207 -2.21 8.86 7.46
CA SER A 207 -1.09 8.47 8.32
C SER A 207 -1.01 6.96 8.58
N LEU A 208 -2.11 6.23 8.45
CA LEU A 208 -2.30 4.88 8.98
C LEU A 208 -1.87 4.76 10.45
N GLY A 209 -2.13 5.84 11.21
CA GLY A 209 -1.76 5.93 12.62
C GLY A 209 -0.27 6.09 12.89
N TRP A 210 0.55 6.42 11.91
CA TRP A 210 1.98 6.69 12.13
C TRP A 210 2.16 7.90 13.06
N PRO A 211 2.65 7.71 14.30
CA PRO A 211 2.61 8.74 15.33
C PRO A 211 3.33 10.04 14.96
N TYR A 212 4.43 9.97 14.19
CA TYR A 212 5.12 11.17 13.74
C TYR A 212 4.27 11.99 12.78
N ILE A 213 3.57 11.35 11.86
CA ILE A 213 2.68 12.02 10.90
C ILE A 213 1.48 12.64 11.63
N VAL A 214 0.89 11.90 12.58
CA VAL A 214 -0.19 12.42 13.45
C VAL A 214 0.29 13.64 14.25
N TYR A 215 1.51 13.61 14.76
CA TYR A 215 2.14 14.76 15.42
C TYR A 215 2.25 15.98 14.49
N LEU A 216 2.66 15.78 13.23
CA LEU A 216 2.75 16.87 12.25
C LEU A 216 1.38 17.51 11.97
N TYR A 217 0.34 16.68 11.84
CA TYR A 217 -1.04 17.18 11.73
C TYR A 217 -1.44 17.97 12.98
N MET A 218 -1.21 17.46 14.19
CA MET A 218 -1.52 18.15 15.43
C MET A 218 -0.81 19.52 15.51
N GLU A 219 0.48 19.57 15.17
CA GLU A 219 1.27 20.82 15.11
C GLU A 219 0.68 21.83 14.09
N SER A 220 0.26 21.34 12.93
CA SER A 220 -0.35 22.15 11.88
C SER A 220 -1.69 22.77 12.35
N PHE A 221 -2.54 21.98 12.99
CA PHE A 221 -3.80 22.47 13.57
C PHE A 221 -3.55 23.48 14.69
N ARG A 222 -2.59 23.23 15.59
CA ARG A 222 -2.23 24.15 16.68
C ARG A 222 -1.76 25.49 16.14
N ASN A 223 -1.02 25.50 15.03
CA ASN A 223 -0.52 26.71 14.39
C ASN A 223 -1.54 27.37 13.43
N LYS A 224 -2.78 26.86 13.34
CA LYS A 224 -3.88 27.39 12.50
C LYS A 224 -3.50 27.54 11.04
N ILE A 225 -2.77 26.58 10.48
CA ILE A 225 -2.34 26.60 9.09
C ILE A 225 -3.49 26.18 8.18
N THR A 226 -3.78 26.96 7.14
CA THR A 226 -4.92 26.72 6.24
C THR A 226 -4.69 25.56 5.26
N ASN A 227 -3.44 25.28 4.88
CA ASN A 227 -3.06 24.19 3.98
C ASN A 227 -2.30 23.08 4.73
N ASN A 228 -2.99 22.43 5.68
CA ASN A 228 -2.41 21.42 6.56
C ASN A 228 -1.73 20.27 5.79
N ASP A 229 -2.34 19.79 4.71
CA ASP A 229 -1.85 18.64 3.95
C ASP A 229 -0.51 18.89 3.27
N ILE A 230 -0.33 20.04 2.63
CA ILE A 230 0.92 20.40 1.93
C ILE A 230 2.07 20.51 2.94
N LEU A 231 1.87 21.26 4.02
CA LEU A 231 2.92 21.43 5.03
C LEU A 231 3.30 20.10 5.71
N VAL A 232 2.29 19.26 6.01
CA VAL A 232 2.53 17.94 6.61
C VAL A 232 3.30 17.06 5.64
N SER A 233 2.95 17.08 4.34
CA SER A 233 3.65 16.34 3.30
C SER A 233 5.11 16.76 3.18
N ASP A 234 5.41 18.06 3.13
CA ASP A 234 6.79 18.57 3.01
C ASP A 234 7.65 18.19 4.22
N LYS A 235 7.12 18.32 5.43
CA LYS A 235 7.82 17.92 6.65
C LYS A 235 7.99 16.40 6.75
N ALA A 236 6.98 15.65 6.31
CA ALA A 236 7.04 14.20 6.26
C ALA A 236 8.11 13.74 5.24
N ASN A 237 8.15 14.34 4.06
CA ASN A 237 9.14 14.05 3.02
C ASN A 237 10.57 14.31 3.54
N THR A 238 10.82 15.47 4.16
CA THR A 238 12.12 15.78 4.77
C THR A 238 12.50 14.76 5.86
N PHE A 239 11.55 14.35 6.67
CA PHE A 239 11.79 13.33 7.70
C PHE A 239 12.10 11.96 7.10
N ILE A 240 11.32 11.53 6.11
CA ILE A 240 11.51 10.26 5.40
C ILE A 240 12.87 10.24 4.70
N GLU A 241 13.23 11.31 4.03
CA GLU A 241 14.51 11.45 3.34
C GLU A 241 15.68 11.23 4.30
N ASN A 242 15.71 11.98 5.42
CA ASN A 242 16.82 11.97 6.36
C ASN A 242 16.89 10.71 7.25
N ASN A 243 15.76 10.08 7.56
CA ASN A 243 15.70 9.00 8.56
C ASN A 243 15.34 7.63 7.99
N VAL A 244 14.99 7.57 6.69
CA VAL A 244 14.64 6.31 6.02
C VAL A 244 15.42 6.18 4.72
N TRP A 245 15.25 7.14 3.79
CA TRP A 245 15.77 7.03 2.44
C TRP A 245 17.29 6.98 2.37
N PHE A 246 17.98 7.83 3.14
CA PHE A 246 19.44 7.83 3.18
C PHE A 246 20.05 6.60 3.87
N GLU A 247 19.29 5.89 4.69
CA GLU A 247 19.72 4.62 5.30
C GLU A 247 19.59 3.41 4.34
N LEU A 248 18.79 3.54 3.26
CA LEU A 248 18.61 2.48 2.28
C LEU A 248 19.80 2.38 1.33
N ASN A 249 20.20 1.15 1.00
CA ASN A 249 21.17 0.91 -0.04
C ASN A 249 20.57 1.05 -1.45
N ASN A 250 21.41 1.07 -2.48
CA ASN A 250 20.96 1.28 -3.85
C ASN A 250 19.96 0.22 -4.33
N LYS A 251 20.12 -1.03 -3.91
CA LYS A 251 19.22 -2.14 -4.28
C LYS A 251 17.83 -1.98 -3.66
N GLU A 252 17.78 -1.56 -2.38
CA GLU A 252 16.53 -1.26 -1.69
C GLU A 252 15.79 -0.08 -2.35
N ARG A 253 16.53 0.98 -2.73
CA ARG A 253 15.95 2.15 -3.45
C ARG A 253 15.42 1.77 -4.82
N GLU A 254 16.17 0.97 -5.59
CA GLU A 254 15.75 0.47 -6.90
C GLU A 254 14.50 -0.42 -6.78
N PHE A 255 14.47 -1.30 -5.79
CA PHE A 255 13.31 -2.13 -5.49
C PHE A 255 12.07 -1.29 -5.20
N LEU A 256 12.19 -0.27 -4.34
CA LEU A 256 11.10 0.64 -4.02
C LEU A 256 10.60 1.39 -5.25
N ALA A 257 11.48 1.92 -6.08
CA ALA A 257 11.11 2.58 -7.33
C ALA A 257 10.35 1.64 -8.28
N ASN A 258 10.78 0.37 -8.37
CA ASN A 258 10.07 -0.63 -9.18
C ASN A 258 8.67 -0.96 -8.62
N MET A 259 8.49 -0.96 -7.30
CA MET A 259 7.21 -1.32 -6.68
C MET A 259 6.23 -0.15 -6.55
N SER A 260 6.68 1.10 -6.61
CA SER A 260 5.85 2.30 -6.38
C SER A 260 4.75 2.53 -7.41
N VAL A 261 4.81 1.86 -8.55
CA VAL A 261 3.77 1.92 -9.59
C VAL A 261 2.53 1.06 -9.25
N PHE A 262 2.61 0.24 -8.20
CA PHE A 262 1.49 -0.56 -7.72
C PHE A 262 0.91 0.04 -6.45
N SER A 263 -0.40 0.19 -6.36
CA SER A 263 -1.07 0.57 -5.10
C SER A 263 -0.95 -0.52 -4.03
N SER A 264 -0.90 -1.78 -4.47
CA SER A 264 -0.56 -2.96 -3.67
C SER A 264 -0.06 -4.07 -4.59
N PHE A 265 0.78 -4.95 -4.09
CA PHE A 265 1.43 -5.99 -4.89
C PHE A 265 1.62 -7.28 -4.10
N ASN A 266 1.71 -8.40 -4.79
CA ASN A 266 2.03 -9.70 -4.22
C ASN A 266 3.48 -10.11 -4.53
N LEU A 267 3.94 -11.21 -3.94
CA LEU A 267 5.31 -11.69 -4.12
C LEU A 267 5.64 -12.00 -5.59
N LYS A 268 4.68 -12.59 -6.33
CA LYS A 268 4.86 -12.89 -7.75
C LYS A 268 5.07 -11.62 -8.59
N GLN A 269 4.31 -10.56 -8.28
CA GLN A 269 4.51 -9.25 -8.90
C GLN A 269 5.87 -8.64 -8.56
N CYS A 270 6.34 -8.78 -7.30
CA CYS A 270 7.70 -8.35 -6.92
C CYS A 270 8.76 -9.03 -7.77
N MET A 271 8.71 -10.36 -7.88
CA MET A 271 9.69 -11.15 -8.64
C MET A 271 9.73 -10.72 -10.11
N LYS A 272 8.57 -10.59 -10.76
CA LYS A 272 8.46 -10.16 -12.16
C LYS A 272 8.94 -8.72 -12.37
N GLN A 273 8.51 -7.81 -11.50
CA GLN A 273 8.77 -6.36 -11.65
C GLN A 273 10.23 -6.00 -11.36
N ALA A 274 10.84 -6.62 -10.34
CA ALA A 274 12.20 -6.34 -9.95
C ALA A 274 13.24 -7.29 -10.58
N PHE A 275 12.82 -8.33 -11.33
CA PHE A 275 13.68 -9.38 -11.85
C PHE A 275 14.52 -10.07 -10.77
N LEU A 276 13.88 -10.43 -9.66
CA LEU A 276 14.52 -11.02 -8.50
C LEU A 276 13.94 -12.41 -8.18
N GLU A 277 14.75 -13.25 -7.57
CA GLU A 277 14.31 -14.53 -7.03
C GLU A 277 13.48 -14.33 -5.75
N GLU A 278 12.64 -15.32 -5.42
CA GLU A 278 11.73 -15.28 -4.28
C GLU A 278 12.41 -14.90 -2.96
N LYS A 279 13.51 -15.58 -2.64
CA LYS A 279 14.28 -15.35 -1.40
C LYS A 279 14.79 -13.92 -1.31
N GLU A 280 15.20 -13.35 -2.43
CA GLU A 280 15.75 -12.00 -2.50
C GLU A 280 14.64 -10.95 -2.35
N CYS A 281 13.49 -11.17 -3.00
CA CYS A 281 12.30 -10.35 -2.79
C CYS A 281 11.85 -10.35 -1.33
N LEU A 282 11.76 -11.52 -0.69
CA LEU A 282 11.39 -11.64 0.71
C LEU A 282 12.37 -10.92 1.64
N ASN A 283 13.67 -11.00 1.35
CA ASN A 283 14.68 -10.28 2.11
C ASN A 283 14.48 -8.77 2.02
N LEU A 284 14.22 -8.23 0.82
CA LEU A 284 13.96 -6.79 0.62
C LEU A 284 12.65 -6.35 1.29
N LEU A 285 11.59 -7.13 1.14
CA LEU A 285 10.30 -6.85 1.78
C LEU A 285 10.40 -6.80 3.31
N ASN A 286 11.23 -7.67 3.89
CA ASN A 286 11.45 -7.72 5.33
C ASN A 286 12.45 -6.66 5.82
N SER A 287 13.40 -6.22 4.97
CA SER A 287 14.38 -5.19 5.34
C SER A 287 13.79 -3.78 5.36
N ILE A 288 12.76 -3.52 4.55
CA ILE A 288 12.16 -2.18 4.39
C ILE A 288 10.95 -2.05 5.31
N SER A 289 11.12 -1.37 6.41
CA SER A 289 10.17 -1.34 7.53
C SER A 289 8.86 -0.56 7.29
N LEU A 290 8.74 0.19 6.17
CA LEU A 290 7.54 0.95 5.79
C LEU A 290 6.69 0.24 4.71
N ILE A 291 6.99 -1.02 4.43
CA ILE A 291 6.14 -1.92 3.67
C ILE A 291 5.26 -2.69 4.66
N ASP A 292 3.96 -2.67 4.43
CA ASP A 292 2.96 -3.39 5.21
C ASP A 292 2.47 -4.62 4.46
N TYR A 293 2.31 -5.74 5.17
CA TYR A 293 1.71 -6.97 4.66
C TYR A 293 0.32 -7.17 5.25
N ASP A 294 -0.66 -7.32 4.39
CA ASP A 294 -2.02 -7.69 4.75
C ASP A 294 -2.22 -9.21 4.59
N GLU A 295 -2.43 -9.89 5.69
CA GLU A 295 -2.63 -11.35 5.75
C GLU A 295 -3.91 -11.80 5.06
N HIS A 296 -4.97 -10.97 5.05
CA HIS A 296 -6.25 -11.32 4.45
C HIS A 296 -6.18 -11.29 2.92
N THR A 297 -5.60 -10.23 2.37
CA THR A 297 -5.44 -10.07 0.91
C THR A 297 -4.16 -10.71 0.39
N ARG A 298 -3.22 -11.08 1.26
CA ARG A 298 -1.85 -11.56 0.93
C ARG A 298 -1.08 -10.60 0.03
N ARG A 299 -1.26 -9.31 0.27
CA ARG A 299 -0.63 -8.24 -0.51
C ARG A 299 0.22 -7.34 0.35
N TYR A 300 1.23 -6.77 -0.27
CA TYR A 300 2.08 -5.73 0.31
C TYR A 300 1.62 -4.36 -0.17
N SER A 301 1.78 -3.35 0.66
CA SER A 301 1.52 -1.95 0.32
C SER A 301 2.47 -1.03 1.07
N PHE A 302 2.66 0.18 0.55
CA PHE A 302 3.43 1.20 1.25
C PHE A 302 2.55 1.98 2.23
N ASN A 303 3.16 2.51 3.31
CA ASN A 303 2.50 3.56 4.07
C ASN A 303 2.22 4.76 3.14
N PRO A 304 1.04 5.40 3.16
CA PRO A 304 0.66 6.44 2.20
C PRO A 304 1.64 7.62 2.11
N MET A 305 2.22 8.04 3.26
CA MET A 305 3.21 9.13 3.26
C MET A 305 4.55 8.69 2.66
N PHE A 306 4.93 7.42 2.85
CA PHE A 306 6.12 6.86 2.23
C PHE A 306 5.91 6.66 0.73
N ASP A 307 4.74 6.21 0.32
CA ASP A 307 4.35 6.06 -1.08
C ASP A 307 4.44 7.41 -1.82
N ASN A 308 3.86 8.47 -1.26
CA ASN A 308 3.95 9.82 -1.82
C ASN A 308 5.41 10.28 -1.99
N TYR A 309 6.28 10.00 -1.00
CA TYR A 309 7.69 10.33 -1.10
C TYR A 309 8.39 9.56 -2.23
N ILE A 310 8.14 8.24 -2.36
CA ILE A 310 8.73 7.43 -3.43
C ILE A 310 8.24 7.89 -4.79
N LEU A 311 6.96 8.26 -4.93
CA LEU A 311 6.40 8.82 -6.17
C LEU A 311 7.07 10.15 -6.54
N GLN A 312 7.40 11.01 -5.56
CA GLN A 312 8.18 12.22 -5.80
C GLN A 312 9.58 11.87 -6.32
N VAL A 313 10.29 10.95 -5.66
CA VAL A 313 11.61 10.47 -6.12
C VAL A 313 11.53 9.90 -7.53
N LEU A 314 10.48 9.12 -7.83
CA LEU A 314 10.25 8.57 -9.16
C LEU A 314 10.07 9.68 -10.21
N SER A 315 9.36 10.76 -9.86
CA SER A 315 9.15 11.91 -10.77
C SER A 315 10.43 12.67 -11.11
N GLU A 316 11.46 12.58 -10.27
CA GLU A 316 12.78 13.18 -10.46
C GLU A 316 13.73 12.27 -11.28
N MET A 317 13.35 11.01 -11.50
CA MET A 317 14.13 10.06 -12.33
C MET A 317 14.04 10.39 -13.82
N PRO A 318 15.02 9.96 -14.64
CA PRO A 318 14.92 10.09 -16.09
C PRO A 318 13.64 9.48 -16.65
N THR A 319 12.91 10.23 -17.48
CA THR A 319 11.60 9.83 -18.02
C THR A 319 11.63 8.44 -18.67
N GLN A 320 12.73 8.06 -19.31
CA GLN A 320 12.88 6.74 -19.93
C GLN A 320 12.87 5.61 -18.88
N ASN A 321 13.46 5.83 -17.71
CA ASN A 321 13.48 4.84 -16.62
C ASN A 321 12.07 4.66 -16.05
N VAL A 322 11.40 5.78 -15.77
CA VAL A 322 10.00 5.78 -15.27
C VAL A 322 9.09 5.06 -16.26
N ARG A 323 9.20 5.39 -17.56
CA ARG A 323 8.45 4.74 -18.63
C ARG A 323 8.70 3.22 -18.65
N SER A 324 9.96 2.79 -18.56
CA SER A 324 10.34 1.38 -18.55
C SER A 324 9.72 0.63 -17.35
N ILE A 325 9.78 1.21 -16.15
CA ILE A 325 9.17 0.68 -14.93
C ILE A 325 7.65 0.54 -15.11
N THR A 326 7.00 1.59 -15.62
CA THR A 326 5.54 1.64 -15.82
C THR A 326 5.06 0.60 -16.85
N ILE A 327 5.77 0.46 -17.98
CA ILE A 327 5.44 -0.54 -19.02
C ILE A 327 5.57 -1.97 -18.45
N ARG A 328 6.60 -2.24 -17.67
CA ARG A 328 6.80 -3.55 -17.05
C ARG A 328 5.68 -3.88 -16.07
N ALA A 329 5.28 -2.91 -15.25
CA ALA A 329 4.15 -3.05 -14.34
C ALA A 329 2.83 -3.28 -15.08
N ALA A 330 2.62 -2.61 -16.22
CA ALA A 330 1.47 -2.84 -17.07
C ALA A 330 1.44 -4.28 -17.62
N ASN A 331 2.59 -4.77 -18.14
CA ASN A 331 2.70 -6.16 -18.60
C ASN A 331 2.41 -7.15 -17.45
N THR A 332 2.97 -6.91 -16.27
CA THR A 332 2.76 -7.75 -15.08
C THR A 332 1.29 -7.81 -14.67
N ASN A 333 0.61 -6.66 -14.67
CA ASN A 333 -0.83 -6.60 -14.37
C ASN A 333 -1.67 -7.31 -15.44
N LEU A 334 -1.33 -7.14 -16.72
CA LEU A 334 -2.02 -7.82 -17.82
C LEU A 334 -1.91 -9.35 -17.69
N ASP A 335 -0.71 -9.86 -17.41
CA ASP A 335 -0.44 -11.28 -17.20
C ASP A 335 -1.19 -11.87 -15.99
N ASP A 336 -1.42 -11.06 -14.96
CA ASP A 336 -2.10 -11.47 -13.73
C ASP A 336 -3.63 -11.21 -13.79
N GLY A 337 -4.16 -10.76 -14.94
CA GLY A 337 -5.59 -10.52 -15.16
C GLY A 337 -6.12 -9.20 -14.57
N HIS A 338 -5.23 -8.30 -14.16
CA HIS A 338 -5.59 -6.95 -13.68
C HIS A 338 -5.67 -5.98 -14.86
N TYR A 339 -6.64 -6.20 -15.74
CA TYR A 339 -6.74 -5.57 -17.07
C TYR A 339 -6.88 -4.04 -17.01
N PHE A 340 -7.71 -3.53 -16.10
CA PHE A 340 -7.92 -2.08 -15.97
C PHE A 340 -6.66 -1.36 -15.48
N GLU A 341 -5.96 -1.91 -14.50
CA GLU A 341 -4.70 -1.40 -13.99
C GLU A 341 -3.62 -1.42 -15.08
N ALA A 342 -3.57 -2.50 -15.88
CA ALA A 342 -2.67 -2.58 -17.03
C ALA A 342 -2.98 -1.50 -18.07
N MET A 343 -4.26 -1.31 -18.42
CA MET A 343 -4.72 -0.28 -19.35
C MET A 343 -4.33 1.13 -18.86
N LYS A 344 -4.53 1.43 -17.57
CA LYS A 344 -4.16 2.70 -16.96
C LYS A 344 -2.65 2.97 -17.05
N LEU A 345 -1.82 1.97 -16.75
CA LEU A 345 -0.36 2.10 -16.81
C LEU A 345 0.16 2.22 -18.25
N TYR A 346 -0.45 1.52 -19.21
CA TYR A 346 -0.13 1.70 -20.62
C TYR A 346 -0.50 3.11 -21.11
N SER A 347 -1.66 3.66 -20.74
CA SER A 347 -2.04 5.04 -21.05
C SER A 347 -1.03 6.04 -20.46
N GLN A 348 -0.67 5.92 -19.17
CA GLN A 348 0.34 6.76 -18.53
C GLN A 348 1.71 6.70 -19.22
N SER A 349 2.10 5.55 -19.77
CA SER A 349 3.35 5.37 -20.52
C SER A 349 3.22 5.66 -22.01
N ARG A 350 2.03 6.06 -22.51
CA ARG A 350 1.70 6.30 -23.90
C ARG A 350 1.91 5.06 -24.80
N GLU A 351 1.66 3.88 -24.27
CA GLU A 351 1.76 2.60 -24.97
C GLU A 351 0.39 2.15 -25.51
N TYR A 352 -0.33 3.06 -26.18
CA TYR A 352 -1.69 2.82 -26.66
C TYR A 352 -1.78 1.64 -27.63
N THR A 353 -0.76 1.39 -28.45
CA THR A 353 -0.70 0.21 -29.33
C THR A 353 -0.90 -1.09 -28.56
N LYS A 354 -0.33 -1.20 -27.34
CA LYS A 354 -0.48 -2.39 -26.50
C LYS A 354 -1.90 -2.53 -25.97
N ILE A 355 -2.59 -1.42 -25.69
CA ILE A 355 -3.98 -1.43 -25.27
C ILE A 355 -4.87 -1.94 -26.42
N TYR A 356 -4.74 -1.30 -27.60
CA TYR A 356 -5.59 -1.62 -28.77
C TYR A 356 -5.38 -3.04 -29.32
N ARG A 357 -4.21 -3.63 -29.09
CA ARG A 357 -3.88 -5.00 -29.51
C ARG A 357 -4.00 -6.03 -28.38
N SER A 358 -4.50 -5.65 -27.22
CA SER A 358 -4.70 -6.56 -26.09
C SER A 358 -6.02 -7.32 -26.22
N ASN A 359 -6.08 -8.48 -25.56
CA ASN A 359 -7.31 -9.28 -25.46
C ASN A 359 -8.20 -8.82 -24.28
N ILE A 360 -8.29 -7.51 -24.06
CA ILE A 360 -9.16 -6.95 -23.01
C ILE A 360 -10.60 -6.99 -23.54
N SER A 361 -11.47 -7.72 -22.83
CA SER A 361 -12.91 -7.81 -23.15
C SER A 361 -13.74 -6.84 -22.29
N TYR A 362 -15.03 -6.69 -22.65
CA TYR A 362 -15.94 -5.82 -21.93
C TYR A 362 -16.14 -6.24 -20.46
N GLU A 363 -16.24 -7.52 -20.16
CA GLU A 363 -16.37 -8.04 -18.80
C GLU A 363 -15.21 -7.63 -17.88
N HIS A 364 -14.00 -7.48 -18.44
CA HIS A 364 -12.82 -7.07 -17.70
C HIS A 364 -12.88 -5.60 -17.26
N ILE A 365 -13.50 -4.73 -18.06
CA ILE A 365 -13.52 -3.28 -17.83
C ILE A 365 -14.87 -2.74 -17.33
N TYR A 366 -15.95 -3.50 -17.50
CA TYR A 366 -17.30 -3.09 -17.13
C TYR A 366 -17.42 -2.55 -15.69
N PRO A 367 -16.85 -3.20 -14.65
CA PRO A 367 -16.90 -2.67 -13.28
C PRO A 367 -16.31 -1.27 -13.11
N PHE A 368 -15.41 -0.88 -14.01
CA PHE A 368 -14.74 0.43 -13.99
C PHE A 368 -15.49 1.46 -14.84
N VAL A 369 -16.20 1.02 -15.87
CA VAL A 369 -17.13 1.86 -16.62
C VAL A 369 -18.25 2.34 -15.71
N ILE A 370 -18.87 1.45 -14.93
CA ILE A 370 -19.90 1.82 -13.95
C ILE A 370 -19.38 2.82 -12.90
N LYS A 371 -18.13 2.69 -12.46
CA LYS A 371 -17.50 3.60 -11.50
C LYS A 371 -17.10 4.96 -12.07
N GLN A 372 -17.55 5.28 -13.27
CA GLN A 372 -17.35 6.58 -13.94
C GLN A 372 -15.88 6.98 -14.14
N ASN A 373 -15.00 6.04 -14.47
CA ASN A 373 -13.60 6.31 -14.84
C ASN A 373 -13.47 6.89 -16.27
N LYS A 374 -14.32 7.84 -16.63
CA LYS A 374 -14.45 8.42 -17.97
C LYS A 374 -13.13 8.90 -18.56
N ASP A 375 -12.31 9.58 -17.76
CA ASP A 375 -11.11 10.28 -18.24
C ASP A 375 -10.12 9.34 -18.93
N ILE A 376 -9.91 8.14 -18.40
CA ILE A 376 -9.00 7.17 -19.00
C ILE A 376 -9.53 6.63 -20.32
N PHE A 377 -10.84 6.38 -20.42
CA PHE A 377 -11.45 5.90 -21.67
C PHE A 377 -11.41 6.97 -22.74
N THR A 378 -11.62 8.23 -22.37
CA THR A 378 -11.52 9.39 -23.27
C THR A 378 -10.08 9.61 -23.74
N ASP A 379 -9.10 9.51 -22.84
CA ASP A 379 -7.68 9.60 -23.17
C ASP A 379 -7.30 8.54 -24.22
N ILE A 380 -7.64 7.28 -23.98
CA ILE A 380 -7.35 6.19 -24.89
C ILE A 380 -8.02 6.40 -26.24
N ALA A 381 -9.28 6.81 -26.26
CA ALA A 381 -10.04 7.05 -27.48
C ALA A 381 -9.43 8.17 -28.34
N ASN A 382 -8.93 9.24 -27.72
CA ASN A 382 -8.26 10.34 -28.42
C ASN A 382 -7.00 9.91 -29.19
N HIS A 383 -6.40 8.78 -28.82
CA HIS A 383 -5.21 8.23 -29.49
C HIS A 383 -5.54 7.12 -30.50
N TYR A 384 -6.83 6.92 -30.84
CA TYR A 384 -7.26 5.93 -31.84
C TYR A 384 -6.53 6.11 -33.19
N TRP A 385 -6.44 7.36 -33.68
CA TRP A 385 -5.88 7.70 -34.98
C TRP A 385 -4.36 7.57 -35.08
N ASP A 386 -3.67 7.53 -33.95
CA ASP A 386 -2.21 7.43 -33.87
C ASP A 386 -1.69 6.00 -34.01
N ILE A 387 -2.60 5.00 -34.14
CA ILE A 387 -2.26 3.59 -33.99
C ILE A 387 -2.67 2.78 -35.21
N GLU A 388 -1.74 1.95 -35.70
CA GLU A 388 -2.02 0.90 -36.67
C GLU A 388 -2.65 -0.31 -36.00
N LYS A 389 -3.84 -0.71 -36.42
CA LYS A 389 -4.62 -1.80 -35.80
C LYS A 389 -4.15 -3.17 -36.28
N ASN A 390 -3.73 -3.31 -37.55
CA ASN A 390 -3.22 -4.55 -38.14
C ASN A 390 -4.12 -5.78 -37.86
N GLY A 391 -5.40 -5.64 -38.14
CA GLY A 391 -6.40 -6.69 -37.94
C GLY A 391 -6.99 -6.80 -36.53
N HIS A 392 -6.63 -5.93 -35.59
CA HIS A 392 -7.12 -5.94 -34.21
C HIS A 392 -8.06 -4.76 -33.97
N PHE A 393 -9.38 -5.00 -34.03
CA PHE A 393 -10.40 -3.98 -33.85
C PHE A 393 -11.28 -4.20 -32.61
N GLU A 394 -11.10 -5.31 -31.89
CA GLU A 394 -11.90 -5.66 -30.71
C GLU A 394 -11.93 -4.51 -29.70
N PHE A 395 -10.75 -4.02 -29.32
CA PHE A 395 -10.64 -2.95 -28.33
C PHE A 395 -11.17 -1.62 -28.87
N SER A 396 -11.05 -1.36 -30.20
CA SER A 396 -11.60 -0.16 -30.83
C SER A 396 -13.12 -0.09 -30.73
N ILE A 397 -13.79 -1.23 -30.91
CA ILE A 397 -15.23 -1.35 -30.77
C ILE A 397 -15.64 -1.25 -29.29
N LEU A 398 -14.87 -1.90 -28.42
CA LEU A 398 -15.07 -1.89 -26.97
C LEU A 398 -14.99 -0.47 -26.38
N ILE A 399 -14.01 0.35 -26.83
CA ILE A 399 -13.89 1.73 -26.37
C ILE A 399 -15.08 2.59 -26.79
N CYS A 400 -15.59 2.40 -28.02
CA CYS A 400 -16.83 3.07 -28.47
C CYS A 400 -18.02 2.72 -27.58
N PHE A 401 -18.19 1.45 -27.25
CA PHE A 401 -19.27 1.01 -26.39
C PHE A 401 -19.15 1.59 -24.98
N SER A 402 -17.93 1.62 -24.42
CA SER A 402 -17.66 2.22 -23.12
C SER A 402 -17.94 3.72 -23.09
N LEU A 403 -17.53 4.47 -24.11
CA LEU A 403 -17.80 5.90 -24.25
C LEU A 403 -19.30 6.20 -24.39
N LEU A 404 -20.04 5.31 -25.06
CA LEU A 404 -21.50 5.45 -25.16
C LEU A 404 -22.17 5.39 -23.78
N MET A 405 -21.66 4.50 -22.88
CA MET A 405 -22.15 4.41 -21.50
C MET A 405 -21.85 5.69 -20.70
N PHE A 406 -20.80 6.44 -21.07
CA PHE A 406 -20.51 7.77 -20.50
C PHE A 406 -21.27 8.92 -21.20
N ASN A 407 -22.13 8.63 -22.16
CA ASN A 407 -22.90 9.59 -22.96
C ASN A 407 -22.02 10.51 -23.85
N GLU A 408 -20.83 10.05 -24.27
CA GLU A 408 -19.90 10.76 -25.18
C GLU A 408 -20.29 10.58 -26.65
N ARG A 409 -21.54 10.88 -27.01
CA ARG A 409 -22.13 10.57 -28.33
C ARG A 409 -21.34 11.13 -29.52
N HIS A 410 -20.89 12.39 -29.42
CA HIS A 410 -20.16 13.02 -30.52
C HIS A 410 -18.86 12.28 -30.86
N MET A 411 -18.11 11.88 -29.85
CA MET A 411 -16.87 11.11 -30.03
C MET A 411 -17.18 9.73 -30.59
N VAL A 412 -18.23 9.07 -30.10
CA VAL A 412 -18.67 7.75 -30.56
C VAL A 412 -19.05 7.80 -32.04
N ASP A 413 -19.87 8.76 -32.47
CA ASP A 413 -20.31 8.87 -33.87
C ASP A 413 -19.11 9.02 -34.85
N THR A 414 -18.11 9.81 -34.45
CA THR A 414 -16.87 9.98 -35.24
C THR A 414 -16.09 8.66 -35.29
N LEU A 415 -15.84 8.04 -34.14
CA LEU A 415 -15.08 6.79 -34.06
C LEU A 415 -15.76 5.64 -34.79
N LEU A 416 -17.09 5.51 -34.71
CA LEU A 416 -17.83 4.45 -35.43
C LEU A 416 -17.62 4.54 -36.94
N THR A 417 -17.57 5.75 -37.49
CA THR A 417 -17.34 5.98 -38.92
C THR A 417 -15.91 5.61 -39.31
N ASP A 418 -14.93 6.10 -38.56
CA ASP A 418 -13.51 5.90 -38.83
C ASP A 418 -13.10 4.42 -38.63
N ILE A 419 -13.63 3.76 -37.61
CA ILE A 419 -13.40 2.33 -37.38
C ILE A 419 -13.98 1.49 -38.53
N ALA A 420 -15.19 1.81 -39.02
CA ALA A 420 -15.79 1.11 -40.14
C ALA A 420 -14.92 1.25 -41.40
N ASP A 421 -14.43 2.44 -41.65
CA ASP A 421 -13.53 2.73 -42.77
C ASP A 421 -12.22 1.96 -42.64
N ASP A 422 -11.62 1.95 -41.46
CA ASP A 422 -10.37 1.23 -41.20
C ASP A 422 -10.56 -0.29 -41.34
N ILE A 423 -11.63 -0.87 -40.82
CA ILE A 423 -11.98 -2.29 -41.00
C ILE A 423 -12.10 -2.65 -42.49
N ASN A 424 -12.75 -1.79 -43.28
CA ASN A 424 -12.93 -2.03 -44.73
C ASN A 424 -11.63 -1.96 -45.50
N LYS A 425 -10.70 -1.11 -45.09
CA LYS A 425 -9.39 -0.89 -45.75
C LYS A 425 -8.30 -1.84 -45.29
N ASP A 426 -8.49 -2.50 -44.13
CA ASP A 426 -7.47 -3.35 -43.48
C ASP A 426 -7.19 -4.61 -44.30
N THR A 427 -5.94 -4.79 -44.70
CA THR A 427 -5.49 -5.93 -45.52
C THR A 427 -5.13 -7.18 -44.70
N TYR A 428 -5.04 -7.06 -43.39
CA TYR A 428 -4.79 -8.19 -42.48
C TYR A 428 -6.07 -9.01 -42.20
N LEU A 429 -7.25 -8.45 -42.56
CA LEU A 429 -8.53 -9.11 -42.32
C LEU A 429 -8.96 -9.96 -43.53
N ASN A 430 -9.32 -11.21 -43.27
CA ASN A 430 -10.13 -11.98 -44.20
C ASN A 430 -11.61 -11.51 -44.15
N GLU A 431 -12.41 -11.93 -45.14
CA GLU A 431 -13.81 -11.50 -45.27
C GLU A 431 -14.65 -11.86 -44.03
N SER A 432 -14.44 -13.05 -43.43
CA SER A 432 -15.21 -13.50 -42.26
C SER A 432 -14.88 -12.62 -41.03
N ALA A 433 -13.62 -12.32 -40.76
CA ALA A 433 -13.22 -11.46 -39.65
C ALA A 433 -13.70 -10.01 -39.86
N ARG A 434 -13.61 -9.49 -41.09
CA ARG A 434 -14.13 -8.16 -41.46
C ARG A 434 -15.62 -8.06 -41.17
N ASN A 435 -16.40 -9.03 -41.63
CA ASN A 435 -17.83 -9.07 -41.40
C ASN A 435 -18.18 -9.21 -39.92
N SER A 436 -17.42 -9.98 -39.16
CA SER A 436 -17.58 -10.06 -37.70
C SER A 436 -17.43 -8.72 -37.02
N TYR A 437 -16.33 -7.99 -37.30
CA TYR A 437 -16.11 -6.66 -36.73
C TYR A 437 -17.15 -5.62 -37.15
N LEU A 438 -17.61 -5.66 -38.43
CA LEU A 438 -18.70 -4.79 -38.90
C LEU A 438 -20.01 -5.10 -38.20
N ALA A 439 -20.30 -6.37 -37.91
CA ALA A 439 -21.49 -6.78 -37.14
C ALA A 439 -21.43 -6.21 -35.70
N GLU A 440 -20.30 -6.33 -35.02
CA GLU A 440 -20.10 -5.78 -33.67
C GLU A 440 -20.19 -4.25 -33.65
N LEU A 441 -19.57 -3.60 -34.63
CA LEU A 441 -19.61 -2.15 -34.76
C LEU A 441 -21.06 -1.66 -35.00
N GLN A 442 -21.79 -2.37 -35.85
CA GLN A 442 -23.21 -2.08 -36.12
C GLN A 442 -24.09 -2.28 -34.88
N PHE A 443 -23.75 -3.26 -34.02
CA PHE A 443 -24.40 -3.44 -32.73
C PHE A 443 -24.19 -2.21 -31.83
N VAL A 444 -22.92 -1.72 -31.66
CA VAL A 444 -22.65 -0.49 -30.89
C VAL A 444 -23.42 0.71 -31.47
N LYS A 445 -23.45 0.82 -32.81
CA LYS A 445 -24.19 1.89 -33.52
C LYS A 445 -25.68 1.87 -33.21
N ALA A 446 -26.29 0.70 -33.08
CA ALA A 446 -27.69 0.59 -32.69
C ALA A 446 -27.95 1.26 -31.33
N PHE A 447 -27.07 1.10 -30.37
CA PHE A 447 -27.21 1.72 -29.05
C PHE A 447 -27.02 3.24 -29.03
N THR A 448 -26.45 3.88 -30.05
CA THR A 448 -26.50 5.34 -30.17
C THR A 448 -27.91 5.87 -30.30
N LYS A 449 -28.85 5.01 -30.71
CA LYS A 449 -30.29 5.28 -30.90
C LYS A 449 -31.16 4.72 -29.78
N TYR A 450 -30.57 4.51 -28.58
CA TYR A 450 -31.19 3.83 -27.44
C TYR A 450 -32.60 4.32 -27.07
N ASN A 451 -32.95 5.58 -27.38
CA ASN A 451 -34.28 6.15 -27.12
C ASN A 451 -35.27 5.95 -28.27
N ASN A 452 -34.93 5.21 -29.35
CA ASN A 452 -35.79 4.99 -30.50
C ASN A 452 -35.59 3.56 -31.01
N PHE A 453 -36.42 2.67 -30.50
CA PHE A 453 -36.32 1.25 -30.79
C PHE A 453 -36.54 0.90 -32.29
N GLU A 454 -37.39 1.63 -32.99
CA GLU A 454 -37.59 1.43 -34.43
C GLU A 454 -36.32 1.71 -35.25
N LEU A 455 -35.51 2.71 -34.81
CA LEU A 455 -34.22 3.00 -35.45
C LEU A 455 -33.16 1.96 -35.04
N MET A 456 -33.19 1.47 -33.81
CA MET A 456 -32.29 0.39 -33.36
C MET A 456 -32.49 -0.88 -34.16
N ILE A 457 -33.76 -1.25 -34.42
CA ILE A 457 -34.13 -2.43 -35.22
C ILE A 457 -33.55 -2.38 -36.62
N LYS A 458 -33.52 -1.21 -37.27
CA LYS A 458 -32.91 -1.07 -38.60
C LYS A 458 -31.42 -1.42 -38.55
N ASP A 459 -30.72 -1.00 -37.50
CA ASP A 459 -29.32 -1.35 -37.31
C ASP A 459 -29.14 -2.84 -36.97
N PHE A 460 -30.00 -3.43 -36.14
CA PHE A 460 -30.00 -4.87 -35.85
C PHE A 460 -30.24 -5.75 -37.08
N ASN A 461 -31.10 -5.33 -37.99
CA ASN A 461 -31.30 -6.03 -39.25
C ASN A 461 -30.04 -6.05 -40.11
N LEU A 462 -29.25 -4.97 -40.07
CA LEU A 462 -27.98 -4.92 -40.79
C LEU A 462 -26.92 -5.87 -40.20
N ILE A 463 -26.94 -6.14 -38.90
CA ILE A 463 -26.05 -7.12 -38.26
C ILE A 463 -26.19 -8.48 -38.93
N SER A 464 -27.43 -8.91 -39.19
CA SER A 464 -27.72 -10.20 -39.82
C SER A 464 -27.18 -10.30 -41.27
N SER A 465 -26.96 -9.18 -41.95
CA SER A 465 -26.33 -9.16 -43.27
C SER A 465 -24.81 -9.36 -43.21
N TYR A 466 -24.17 -9.00 -42.10
CA TYR A 466 -22.74 -9.18 -41.89
C TYR A 466 -22.41 -10.55 -41.28
N SER A 467 -23.14 -10.98 -40.23
CA SER A 467 -22.84 -12.23 -39.53
C SER A 467 -24.11 -12.93 -39.07
N LYS A 468 -24.08 -14.28 -39.14
CA LYS A 468 -25.10 -15.15 -38.54
C LYS A 468 -24.78 -15.56 -37.10
N SER A 469 -23.52 -15.32 -36.68
CA SER A 469 -23.06 -15.59 -35.33
C SER A 469 -23.46 -14.45 -34.39
N PRO A 470 -23.61 -14.71 -33.07
CA PRO A 470 -23.80 -13.67 -32.08
C PRO A 470 -22.62 -12.68 -32.08
N VAL A 471 -22.84 -11.45 -31.61
CA VAL A 471 -21.78 -10.47 -31.41
C VAL A 471 -21.01 -10.80 -30.16
N ASN A 472 -19.67 -10.67 -30.21
CA ASN A 472 -18.79 -11.06 -29.11
C ASN A 472 -18.68 -9.99 -28.01
N ILE A 473 -18.95 -8.72 -28.33
CA ILE A 473 -18.81 -7.61 -27.38
C ILE A 473 -19.64 -7.79 -26.11
N ILE A 474 -20.71 -8.59 -26.18
CA ILE A 474 -21.59 -8.91 -25.05
C ILE A 474 -21.68 -10.43 -24.76
N ALA A 475 -20.76 -11.23 -25.32
CA ALA A 475 -20.80 -12.70 -25.22
C ALA A 475 -20.76 -13.22 -23.75
N GLY A 476 -20.24 -12.46 -22.82
CA GLY A 476 -20.23 -12.79 -21.38
C GLY A 476 -21.53 -12.49 -20.64
N GLY A 477 -22.53 -11.93 -21.34
CA GLY A 477 -23.73 -11.40 -20.72
C GLY A 477 -23.49 -10.11 -19.95
N PHE A 478 -24.45 -9.18 -19.97
CA PHE A 478 -24.41 -8.05 -19.05
C PHE A 478 -24.88 -8.53 -17.68
N PRO A 479 -24.11 -8.31 -16.59
CA PRO A 479 -24.65 -8.52 -15.26
C PRO A 479 -25.89 -7.62 -15.12
N PHE A 480 -27.01 -8.22 -14.79
CA PHE A 480 -28.25 -7.47 -14.56
C PHE A 480 -28.02 -6.51 -13.40
N ASN A 481 -28.05 -5.21 -13.68
CA ASN A 481 -27.86 -4.19 -12.67
C ASN A 481 -29.18 -3.49 -12.39
N TYR A 482 -29.70 -3.67 -11.18
CA TYR A 482 -30.92 -3.01 -10.71
C TYR A 482 -30.80 -1.47 -10.65
N GLU A 483 -29.61 -0.92 -10.70
CA GLU A 483 -29.36 0.52 -10.74
C GLU A 483 -29.57 1.14 -12.13
N CYS A 484 -29.56 0.33 -13.19
CA CYS A 484 -29.90 0.81 -14.53
C CYS A 484 -31.42 0.82 -14.71
N PRO A 485 -32.02 1.97 -15.05
CA PRO A 485 -33.44 1.99 -15.37
C PRO A 485 -33.70 1.07 -16.54
N SER A 486 -34.72 0.21 -16.42
CA SER A 486 -35.18 -0.62 -17.51
C SER A 486 -35.51 0.24 -18.72
N VAL A 487 -35.21 -0.26 -19.94
CA VAL A 487 -35.61 0.41 -21.19
C VAL A 487 -37.11 0.76 -21.16
N LEU A 488 -37.91 -0.09 -20.60
CA LEU A 488 -39.36 0.13 -20.44
C LEU A 488 -39.68 1.38 -19.60
N MET A 489 -38.87 1.74 -18.62
CA MET A 489 -39.07 2.94 -17.79
C MET A 489 -38.93 4.23 -18.58
N LEU A 490 -38.15 4.26 -19.66
CA LEU A 490 -37.98 5.43 -20.52
C LEU A 490 -39.26 5.78 -21.28
N TYR A 491 -40.10 4.77 -21.59
CA TYR A 491 -41.33 4.90 -22.39
C TYR A 491 -42.58 5.14 -21.54
N HIS A 492 -42.51 4.99 -20.22
CA HIS A 492 -43.64 5.29 -19.32
C HIS A 492 -44.05 6.77 -19.31
N ARG A 493 -43.23 7.67 -19.87
CA ARG A 493 -43.47 9.12 -19.87
C ARG A 493 -44.39 9.61 -20.98
N GLN A 494 -44.70 8.76 -21.98
CA GLN A 494 -45.57 9.13 -23.10
C GLN A 494 -46.69 8.09 -23.22
N ALA A 495 -47.94 8.57 -23.24
CA ALA A 495 -49.12 7.71 -23.40
C ALA A 495 -49.06 6.93 -24.73
N GLY A 496 -49.20 5.61 -24.66
CA GLY A 496 -49.17 4.71 -25.81
C GLY A 496 -47.79 4.38 -26.38
N ALA A 497 -46.71 4.95 -25.83
CA ALA A 497 -45.36 4.63 -26.27
C ALA A 497 -44.94 3.20 -25.84
N LEU A 498 -45.34 2.78 -24.65
CA LEU A 498 -45.05 1.44 -24.13
C LEU A 498 -45.64 0.34 -25.01
N ASP A 499 -46.90 0.49 -25.43
CA ASP A 499 -47.57 -0.50 -26.26
C ASP A 499 -46.89 -0.67 -27.62
N LYS A 500 -46.47 0.44 -28.24
CA LYS A 500 -45.69 0.41 -29.49
C LYS A 500 -44.34 -0.27 -29.34
N GLU A 501 -43.64 0.05 -28.27
CA GLU A 501 -42.32 -0.55 -27.98
C GLU A 501 -42.43 -2.04 -27.66
N LEU A 502 -43.45 -2.45 -26.90
CA LEU A 502 -43.72 -3.88 -26.64
C LEU A 502 -44.00 -4.63 -27.93
N ALA A 503 -44.88 -4.12 -28.81
CA ALA A 503 -45.15 -4.73 -30.09
C ALA A 503 -43.91 -4.84 -30.99
N ALA A 504 -43.04 -3.81 -30.96
CA ALA A 504 -41.78 -3.84 -31.67
C ALA A 504 -40.80 -4.88 -31.06
N LEU A 505 -40.67 -4.93 -29.73
CA LEU A 505 -39.85 -5.93 -29.02
C LEU A 505 -40.32 -7.36 -29.32
N GLU A 506 -41.61 -7.65 -29.26
CA GLU A 506 -42.17 -8.95 -29.58
C GLU A 506 -41.87 -9.37 -31.03
N HIS A 507 -41.99 -8.45 -31.96
CA HIS A 507 -41.71 -8.70 -33.37
C HIS A 507 -40.23 -9.03 -33.64
N TYR A 508 -39.30 -8.40 -32.93
CA TYR A 508 -37.85 -8.56 -33.15
C TYR A 508 -37.16 -9.43 -32.11
N ALA A 509 -37.87 -9.98 -31.13
CA ALA A 509 -37.32 -10.77 -30.05
C ALA A 509 -36.42 -11.93 -30.51
N SER A 510 -36.85 -12.63 -31.58
CA SER A 510 -36.08 -13.75 -32.15
C SER A 510 -34.75 -13.33 -32.76
N ASP A 511 -34.73 -12.19 -33.46
CA ASP A 511 -33.50 -11.67 -34.06
C ASP A 511 -32.54 -11.09 -32.99
N TYR A 512 -33.09 -10.38 -32.02
CA TYR A 512 -32.32 -9.89 -30.89
C TYR A 512 -31.70 -11.04 -30.08
N TYR A 513 -32.50 -12.08 -29.78
CA TYR A 513 -32.02 -13.28 -29.10
C TYR A 513 -30.85 -13.94 -29.85
N ARG A 514 -30.96 -14.07 -31.18
CA ARG A 514 -29.92 -14.65 -32.02
C ARG A 514 -28.64 -13.78 -32.02
N ILE A 515 -28.77 -12.46 -32.11
CA ILE A 515 -27.64 -11.51 -32.13
C ILE A 515 -26.90 -11.49 -30.79
N THR A 516 -27.61 -11.59 -29.68
CA THR A 516 -27.09 -11.45 -28.33
C THR A 516 -26.78 -12.78 -27.64
N ASN A 517 -27.15 -13.91 -28.27
CA ASN A 517 -27.07 -15.25 -27.66
C ASN A 517 -27.93 -15.38 -26.39
N GLY A 518 -29.07 -14.74 -26.39
CA GLY A 518 -30.04 -14.73 -25.29
C GLY A 518 -29.92 -13.49 -24.45
#